data_bddb213004d01635606bc752b78c17c7
#
_entry.id   bddb213004d01635606bc752b78c17c7
#
_cell.length_a   1.000
_cell.length_b   1.000
_cell.length_c   1.000
_cell.angle_alpha   90.00
_cell.angle_beta   90.00
_cell.angle_gamma   90.00
#
_symmetry.space_group_name_H-M   'P 1'
#
loop_
_entity.id
_entity.type
_entity.pdbx_description
1 polymer ?
#
loop_
_entity_poly.entity_id
_entity_poly.type
_entity_poly.pdbx_seq_one_letter_code
_entity_poly.pdbx_strand_id
1 'polypeptide(L)'
;MEEILKLDPIMKVGGSVDLPGSKSISNRALLLAALSEGTTELQNLLAAEDTEMMIGALEALGVKLEVSDNGTVVKVEGCGGNFPVKKADLFLGNAGTAMRPLSSSLAFSGGEYVLDGVARMRQRPIAHLVEALNSVGGRLSYLGEPGFPPIKIEPATKINSDIVHVRGDVSSQFVSGLLMAAPLIAPEQGLRIRIDGELISSPYVSLTCRLMERFGVEVK
;
A
#
# COMPACT_ATOMS: atom_id res chain seq x y z
N MET A 1 -18.27 10.10 34.18
CA MET A 1 -17.77 11.48 34.35
C MET A 1 -16.85 11.72 33.16
N GLU A 2 -17.16 12.72 32.34
CA GLU A 2 -16.22 13.13 31.26
C GLU A 2 -14.99 13.75 31.95
N GLU A 3 -13.82 13.20 31.62
CA GLU A 3 -12.53 13.73 32.10
C GLU A 3 -12.18 14.93 31.20
N ILE A 4 -12.30 16.13 31.73
CA ILE A 4 -11.99 17.37 31.03
C ILE A 4 -10.56 17.75 31.31
N LEU A 5 -9.69 17.73 30.30
CA LEU A 5 -8.34 18.29 30.38
C LEU A 5 -8.37 19.75 29.95
N LYS A 6 -8.07 20.66 30.89
CA LYS A 6 -7.92 22.09 30.62
C LYS A 6 -6.45 22.38 30.32
N LEU A 7 -6.18 22.90 29.12
CA LEU A 7 -4.85 23.35 28.69
C LEU A 7 -4.77 24.87 28.76
N ASP A 8 -3.69 25.40 29.31
CA ASP A 8 -3.39 26.82 29.26
C ASP A 8 -2.75 27.16 27.90
N PRO A 9 -3.03 28.36 27.36
CA PRO A 9 -2.45 28.77 26.08
C PRO A 9 -0.93 28.93 26.21
N ILE A 10 -0.20 28.35 25.24
CA ILE A 10 1.25 28.51 25.13
C ILE A 10 1.53 29.83 24.42
N MET A 11 2.14 30.78 25.14
CA MET A 11 2.40 32.13 24.62
C MET A 11 3.69 32.24 23.80
N LYS A 12 4.62 31.29 23.94
CA LYS A 12 5.91 31.27 23.21
C LYS A 12 6.43 29.86 23.06
N VAL A 13 6.85 29.50 21.85
CA VAL A 13 7.48 28.22 21.52
C VAL A 13 8.82 28.49 20.87
N GLY A 14 9.84 27.71 21.23
CA GLY A 14 11.18 27.79 20.63
C GLY A 14 11.91 26.46 20.80
N GLY A 15 12.92 26.24 19.96
CA GLY A 15 13.71 25.00 19.93
C GLY A 15 13.67 24.32 18.57
N SER A 16 14.36 23.18 18.45
CA SER A 16 14.35 22.30 17.30
C SER A 16 13.74 20.95 17.68
N VAL A 17 13.05 20.32 16.74
CA VAL A 17 12.44 19.00 16.91
C VAL A 17 12.88 18.12 15.73
N ASP A 18 13.44 16.96 16.04
CA ASP A 18 13.69 15.90 15.06
C ASP A 18 12.38 15.14 14.83
N LEU A 19 11.92 15.16 13.58
CA LEU A 19 10.68 14.48 13.22
C LEU A 19 10.94 12.98 12.98
N PRO A 20 10.08 12.09 13.49
CA PRO A 20 10.13 10.68 13.15
C PRO A 20 9.79 10.48 11.67
N GLY A 21 10.11 9.31 11.14
CA GLY A 21 9.71 8.91 9.79
C GLY A 21 8.20 8.98 9.58
N SER A 22 7.77 9.20 8.34
CA SER A 22 6.36 9.24 7.99
C SER A 22 5.82 7.84 7.70
N LYS A 23 4.77 7.40 8.39
CA LYS A 23 4.08 6.14 8.13
C LYS A 23 3.72 5.95 6.65
N SER A 24 3.14 6.99 6.06
CA SER A 24 2.68 6.95 4.67
C SER A 24 3.84 6.85 3.66
N ILE A 25 4.99 7.42 3.97
CA ILE A 25 6.20 7.27 3.16
C ILE A 25 6.80 5.89 3.38
N SER A 26 6.95 5.46 4.64
CA SER A 26 7.57 4.19 5.00
C SER A 26 6.92 3.01 4.32
N ASN A 27 5.60 2.86 4.41
CA ASN A 27 4.89 1.73 3.80
C ASN A 27 4.95 1.75 2.28
N ARG A 28 4.92 2.92 1.65
CA ARG A 28 5.08 3.01 0.19
C ARG A 28 6.50 2.64 -0.23
N ALA A 29 7.51 3.17 0.46
CA ALA A 29 8.91 2.90 0.15
C ALA A 29 9.26 1.42 0.33
N LEU A 30 8.78 0.78 1.40
CA LEU A 30 8.94 -0.66 1.63
C LEU A 30 8.35 -1.50 0.49
N LEU A 31 7.11 -1.19 0.08
CA LEU A 31 6.48 -1.91 -1.02
C LEU A 31 7.18 -1.65 -2.35
N LEU A 32 7.51 -0.39 -2.68
CA LEU A 32 8.22 -0.07 -3.93
C LEU A 32 9.61 -0.72 -3.98
N ALA A 33 10.33 -0.76 -2.85
CA ALA A 33 11.60 -1.48 -2.74
C ALA A 33 11.43 -2.98 -3.01
N ALA A 34 10.37 -3.60 -2.48
CA ALA A 34 10.07 -5.01 -2.75
C ALA A 34 9.67 -5.26 -4.20
N LEU A 35 8.95 -4.32 -4.83
CA LEU A 35 8.52 -4.43 -6.23
C LEU A 35 9.64 -4.11 -7.24
N SER A 36 10.72 -3.46 -6.83
CA SER A 36 11.86 -3.13 -7.68
C SER A 36 12.83 -4.32 -7.82
N GLU A 37 13.83 -4.17 -8.67
CA GLU A 37 14.96 -5.08 -8.76
C GLU A 37 16.14 -4.56 -7.93
N GLY A 38 17.01 -5.48 -7.49
CA GLY A 38 18.21 -5.14 -6.72
C GLY A 38 17.93 -4.85 -5.25
N THR A 39 18.88 -4.20 -4.59
CA THR A 39 18.82 -3.95 -3.14
C THR A 39 18.62 -2.45 -2.86
N THR A 40 17.63 -2.15 -2.02
CA THR A 40 17.34 -0.79 -1.57
C THR A 40 17.51 -0.70 -0.06
N GLU A 41 18.28 0.26 0.42
CA GLU A 41 18.35 0.61 1.84
C GLU A 41 17.44 1.81 2.13
N LEU A 42 16.50 1.62 3.03
CA LEU A 42 15.55 2.63 3.48
C LEU A 42 15.94 3.09 4.88
N GLN A 43 16.15 4.38 5.04
CA GLN A 43 16.55 5.01 6.30
C GLN A 43 15.44 5.92 6.83
N ASN A 44 15.43 6.13 8.15
CA ASN A 44 14.45 6.96 8.85
C ASN A 44 13.00 6.51 8.59
N LEU A 45 12.76 5.19 8.57
CA LEU A 45 11.40 4.66 8.55
C LEU A 45 10.71 4.93 9.90
N LEU A 46 9.40 5.06 9.87
CA LEU A 46 8.64 5.10 11.11
C LEU A 46 8.58 3.69 11.73
N ALA A 47 9.16 3.50 12.90
CA ALA A 47 8.94 2.29 13.69
C ALA A 47 7.56 2.35 14.36
N ALA A 48 6.57 1.68 13.79
CA ALA A 48 5.19 1.66 14.27
C ALA A 48 4.46 0.42 13.74
N GLU A 49 3.34 0.06 14.38
CA GLU A 49 2.53 -1.11 14.04
C GLU A 49 2.24 -1.24 12.53
N ASP A 50 1.84 -0.15 11.86
CA ASP A 50 1.54 -0.18 10.42
C ASP A 50 2.76 -0.57 9.56
N THR A 51 3.96 -0.16 9.93
CA THR A 51 5.20 -0.50 9.20
C THR A 51 5.67 -1.91 9.53
N GLU A 52 5.49 -2.35 10.77
CA GLU A 52 5.74 -3.74 11.19
C GLU A 52 4.83 -4.70 10.43
N MET A 53 3.53 -4.36 10.27
CA MET A 53 2.59 -5.15 9.46
C MET A 53 3.03 -5.24 7.99
N MET A 54 3.56 -4.16 7.40
CA MET A 54 4.07 -4.20 6.03
C MET A 54 5.34 -5.07 5.93
N ILE A 55 6.29 -4.90 6.85
CA ILE A 55 7.52 -5.72 6.89
C ILE A 55 7.18 -7.20 7.02
N GLY A 56 6.36 -7.57 7.99
CA GLY A 56 5.93 -8.96 8.20
C GLY A 56 5.19 -9.55 6.99
N ALA A 57 4.37 -8.75 6.30
CA ALA A 57 3.71 -9.19 5.09
C ALA A 57 4.71 -9.44 3.94
N LEU A 58 5.70 -8.56 3.76
CA LEU A 58 6.75 -8.75 2.74
C LEU A 58 7.63 -9.96 3.05
N GLU A 59 7.97 -10.21 4.32
CA GLU A 59 8.68 -11.43 4.76
C GLU A 59 7.85 -12.70 4.46
N ALA A 60 6.56 -12.67 4.79
CA ALA A 60 5.65 -13.78 4.51
C ALA A 60 5.50 -14.06 3.00
N LEU A 61 5.67 -13.04 2.17
CA LEU A 61 5.71 -13.14 0.71
C LEU A 61 7.08 -13.60 0.17
N GLY A 62 8.06 -13.82 1.05
CA GLY A 62 9.39 -14.30 0.71
C GLY A 62 10.37 -13.23 0.26
N VAL A 63 10.06 -11.96 0.46
CA VAL A 63 10.99 -10.84 0.24
C VAL A 63 12.04 -10.89 1.35
N LYS A 64 13.32 -10.81 0.99
CA LYS A 64 14.40 -10.76 1.97
C LYS A 64 14.57 -9.34 2.49
N LEU A 65 14.52 -9.22 3.82
CA LEU A 65 14.58 -7.97 4.56
C LEU A 65 15.63 -8.09 5.67
N GLU A 66 16.44 -7.05 5.84
CA GLU A 66 17.32 -6.88 6.99
C GLU A 66 16.85 -5.63 7.75
N VAL A 67 16.33 -5.83 8.96
CA VAL A 67 15.80 -4.75 9.81
C VAL A 67 16.81 -4.43 10.89
N SER A 68 17.17 -3.15 11.02
CA SER A 68 18.11 -2.65 12.00
C SER A 68 17.64 -1.33 12.64
N ASP A 69 18.42 -0.83 13.60
CA ASP A 69 18.16 0.44 14.30
C ASP A 69 16.70 0.56 14.82
N ASN A 70 16.25 -0.47 15.51
CA ASN A 70 14.89 -0.55 16.09
C ASN A 70 13.78 -0.34 15.03
N GLY A 71 13.97 -0.83 13.81
CA GLY A 71 12.97 -0.75 12.75
C GLY A 71 13.01 0.53 11.92
N THR A 72 13.98 1.42 12.16
CA THR A 72 14.10 2.68 11.40
C THR A 72 14.98 2.56 10.15
N VAL A 73 15.76 1.48 10.04
CA VAL A 73 16.56 1.16 8.85
C VAL A 73 16.17 -0.23 8.37
N VAL A 74 15.81 -0.35 7.10
CA VAL A 74 15.45 -1.63 6.46
C VAL A 74 16.13 -1.73 5.10
N LYS A 75 16.87 -2.82 4.91
CA LYS A 75 17.43 -3.17 3.62
C LYS A 75 16.54 -4.24 2.97
N VAL A 76 16.11 -3.97 1.75
CA VAL A 76 15.15 -4.79 1.01
C VAL A 76 15.83 -5.33 -0.24
N GLU A 77 15.84 -6.65 -0.42
CA GLU A 77 16.19 -7.29 -1.70
C GLU A 77 14.92 -7.40 -2.54
N GLY A 78 14.77 -6.55 -3.53
CA GLY A 78 13.58 -6.48 -4.36
C GLY A 78 13.40 -7.72 -5.25
N CYS A 79 12.16 -8.06 -5.55
CA CYS A 79 11.79 -9.25 -6.32
C CYS A 79 11.19 -8.94 -7.71
N GLY A 80 11.25 -7.67 -8.16
CA GLY A 80 10.71 -7.25 -9.46
C GLY A 80 9.21 -7.50 -9.61
N GLY A 81 8.46 -7.46 -8.51
CA GLY A 81 7.02 -7.77 -8.49
C GLY A 81 6.67 -9.27 -8.54
N ASN A 82 7.66 -10.13 -8.66
CA ASN A 82 7.48 -11.58 -8.67
C ASN A 82 7.74 -12.16 -7.27
N PHE A 83 6.82 -11.96 -6.34
CA PHE A 83 6.95 -12.45 -4.97
C PHE A 83 7.25 -13.95 -4.94
N PRO A 84 8.29 -14.40 -4.18
CA PRO A 84 8.70 -15.81 -4.14
C PRO A 84 7.61 -16.75 -3.62
N VAL A 85 6.86 -16.33 -2.59
CA VAL A 85 5.78 -17.12 -2.02
C VAL A 85 4.49 -16.82 -2.77
N LYS A 86 3.91 -17.84 -3.42
CA LYS A 86 2.70 -17.73 -4.24
C LYS A 86 1.41 -18.10 -3.51
N LYS A 87 1.49 -18.46 -2.24
CA LYS A 87 0.30 -18.71 -1.42
C LYS A 87 0.58 -18.30 0.02
N ALA A 88 -0.18 -17.32 0.50
CA ALA A 88 -0.03 -16.80 1.86
C ALA A 88 -1.33 -16.19 2.40
N ASP A 89 -1.49 -16.31 3.72
CA ASP A 89 -2.50 -15.57 4.49
C ASP A 89 -1.77 -14.42 5.21
N LEU A 90 -2.16 -13.19 4.90
CA LEU A 90 -1.51 -11.98 5.37
C LEU A 90 -2.41 -11.26 6.37
N PHE A 91 -1.99 -11.19 7.62
CA PHE A 91 -2.66 -10.41 8.65
C PHE A 91 -2.03 -9.00 8.74
N LEU A 92 -2.82 -7.98 8.43
CA LEU A 92 -2.36 -6.60 8.27
C LEU A 92 -2.84 -5.65 9.38
N GLY A 93 -3.29 -6.20 10.51
CA GLY A 93 -3.77 -5.41 11.65
C GLY A 93 -4.81 -4.36 11.24
N ASN A 94 -4.56 -3.09 11.58
CA ASN A 94 -5.37 -1.96 11.11
C ASN A 94 -4.62 -1.08 10.09
N ALA A 95 -3.54 -1.62 9.47
CA ALA A 95 -2.67 -0.91 8.55
C ALA A 95 -3.29 -0.71 7.16
N GLY A 96 -4.15 0.29 7.00
CA GLY A 96 -4.76 0.62 5.71
C GLY A 96 -3.74 1.00 4.62
N THR A 97 -2.59 1.53 5.03
CA THR A 97 -1.45 1.86 4.16
C THR A 97 -0.67 0.64 3.68
N ALA A 98 -0.91 -0.53 4.27
CA ALA A 98 -0.43 -1.82 3.79
C ALA A 98 -1.54 -2.56 3.00
N MET A 99 -2.75 -2.67 3.55
CA MET A 99 -3.87 -3.42 2.97
C MET A 99 -4.14 -3.05 1.50
N ARG A 100 -4.34 -1.76 1.19
CA ARG A 100 -4.74 -1.33 -0.16
C ARG A 100 -3.63 -1.50 -1.19
N PRO A 101 -2.38 -1.05 -0.93
CA PRO A 101 -1.30 -1.25 -1.89
C PRO A 101 -0.92 -2.71 -2.11
N LEU A 102 -0.90 -3.53 -1.05
CA LEU A 102 -0.66 -4.97 -1.19
C LEU A 102 -1.78 -5.65 -1.98
N SER A 103 -3.05 -5.30 -1.73
CA SER A 103 -4.16 -5.83 -2.54
C SER A 103 -3.95 -5.57 -4.03
N SER A 104 -3.51 -4.35 -4.38
CA SER A 104 -3.28 -3.96 -5.77
C SER A 104 -2.10 -4.72 -6.40
N SER A 105 -0.97 -4.80 -5.71
CA SER A 105 0.24 -5.43 -6.23
C SER A 105 0.10 -6.96 -6.31
N LEU A 106 -0.51 -7.58 -5.29
CA LEU A 106 -0.72 -9.02 -5.24
C LEU A 106 -1.75 -9.52 -6.26
N ALA A 107 -2.70 -8.67 -6.66
CA ALA A 107 -3.67 -9.00 -7.70
C ALA A 107 -3.01 -9.42 -9.03
N PHE A 108 -1.80 -8.94 -9.31
CA PHE A 108 -1.08 -9.18 -10.56
C PHE A 108 0.27 -9.89 -10.37
N SER A 109 0.52 -10.45 -9.19
CA SER A 109 1.76 -11.17 -8.89
C SER A 109 1.71 -12.68 -9.16
N GLY A 110 0.57 -13.19 -9.63
CA GLY A 110 0.41 -14.58 -10.06
C GLY A 110 0.31 -15.60 -8.91
N GLY A 111 -0.13 -15.19 -7.73
CA GLY A 111 -0.31 -16.06 -6.55
C GLY A 111 -1.74 -16.06 -6.01
N GLU A 112 -1.95 -16.87 -4.96
CA GLU A 112 -3.20 -16.95 -4.19
C GLU A 112 -2.96 -16.38 -2.79
N TYR A 113 -3.69 -15.33 -2.42
CA TYR A 113 -3.48 -14.66 -1.15
C TYR A 113 -4.79 -14.37 -0.44
N VAL A 114 -4.76 -14.42 0.89
CA VAL A 114 -5.83 -13.91 1.74
C VAL A 114 -5.28 -12.72 2.52
N LEU A 115 -5.96 -11.60 2.46
CA LEU A 115 -5.62 -10.40 3.23
C LEU A 115 -6.70 -10.13 4.26
N ASP A 116 -6.30 -10.04 5.51
CA ASP A 116 -7.20 -9.81 6.64
C ASP A 116 -6.57 -8.83 7.65
N GLY A 117 -7.33 -8.49 8.68
CA GLY A 117 -6.88 -7.63 9.76
C GLY A 117 -7.80 -7.72 10.98
N VAL A 118 -7.60 -6.83 11.93
CA VAL A 118 -8.44 -6.74 13.13
C VAL A 118 -9.88 -6.35 12.78
N ALA A 119 -10.81 -6.52 13.73
CA ALA A 119 -12.23 -6.20 13.55
C ALA A 119 -12.46 -4.79 12.95
N ARG A 120 -11.65 -3.80 13.31
CA ARG A 120 -11.72 -2.46 12.73
C ARG A 120 -11.36 -2.43 11.25
N MET A 121 -10.38 -3.22 10.78
CA MET A 121 -10.03 -3.33 9.37
C MET A 121 -11.20 -3.89 8.55
N ARG A 122 -11.90 -4.88 9.09
CA ARG A 122 -13.07 -5.49 8.46
C ARG A 122 -14.30 -4.56 8.37
N GLN A 123 -14.21 -3.34 8.92
CA GLN A 123 -15.23 -2.27 8.81
C GLN A 123 -14.78 -1.14 7.86
N ARG A 124 -13.58 -1.24 7.28
CA ARG A 124 -13.05 -0.20 6.40
C ARG A 124 -13.25 -0.60 4.94
N PRO A 125 -14.00 0.19 4.15
CA PRO A 125 -14.39 -0.20 2.80
C PRO A 125 -13.18 -0.40 1.88
N ILE A 126 -13.29 -1.38 0.98
CA ILE A 126 -12.31 -1.69 -0.06
C ILE A 126 -12.97 -1.97 -1.42
N ALA A 127 -14.30 -1.94 -1.50
CA ALA A 127 -15.08 -2.32 -2.67
C ALA A 127 -14.60 -1.63 -3.96
N HIS A 128 -14.48 -0.31 -3.95
CA HIS A 128 -14.09 0.44 -5.16
C HIS A 128 -12.69 0.09 -5.67
N LEU A 129 -11.78 -0.31 -4.78
CA LEU A 129 -10.48 -0.81 -5.20
C LEU A 129 -10.60 -2.20 -5.82
N VAL A 130 -11.38 -3.10 -5.21
CA VAL A 130 -11.62 -4.46 -5.72
C VAL A 130 -12.29 -4.40 -7.09
N GLU A 131 -13.30 -3.56 -7.26
CA GLU A 131 -13.99 -3.32 -8.53
C GLU A 131 -13.01 -2.81 -9.62
N ALA A 132 -12.19 -1.81 -9.28
CA ALA A 132 -11.19 -1.26 -10.18
C ALA A 132 -10.16 -2.32 -10.63
N LEU A 133 -9.61 -3.11 -9.69
CA LEU A 133 -8.66 -4.17 -9.99
C LEU A 133 -9.30 -5.28 -10.85
N ASN A 134 -10.52 -5.70 -10.52
CA ASN A 134 -11.23 -6.72 -11.27
C ASN A 134 -11.60 -6.24 -12.69
N SER A 135 -11.84 -4.95 -12.90
CA SER A 135 -12.15 -4.39 -14.21
C SER A 135 -11.00 -4.52 -15.23
N VAL A 136 -9.76 -4.64 -14.76
CA VAL A 136 -8.56 -4.78 -15.60
C VAL A 136 -7.96 -6.19 -15.59
N GLY A 137 -8.69 -7.18 -15.06
CA GLY A 137 -8.29 -8.59 -15.10
C GLY A 137 -7.85 -9.18 -13.78
N GLY A 138 -7.87 -8.42 -12.68
CA GLY A 138 -7.69 -8.95 -11.33
C GLY A 138 -8.79 -9.93 -10.95
N ARG A 139 -8.52 -10.79 -9.97
CA ARG A 139 -9.48 -11.76 -9.43
C ARG A 139 -9.51 -11.68 -7.91
N LEU A 140 -10.26 -10.70 -7.41
CA LEU A 140 -10.45 -10.47 -5.99
C LEU A 140 -11.89 -10.77 -5.58
N SER A 141 -12.07 -11.42 -4.45
CA SER A 141 -13.37 -11.73 -3.86
C SER A 141 -13.36 -11.50 -2.36
N TYR A 142 -14.56 -11.39 -1.78
CA TYR A 142 -14.73 -11.20 -0.34
C TYR A 142 -14.95 -12.56 0.35
N LEU A 143 -14.31 -12.77 1.49
CA LEU A 143 -14.50 -13.97 2.32
C LEU A 143 -15.53 -13.75 3.45
N GLY A 144 -15.96 -12.52 3.64
CA GLY A 144 -16.96 -12.10 4.63
C GLY A 144 -17.98 -11.16 4.02
N GLU A 145 -18.20 -10.04 4.67
CA GLU A 145 -19.15 -9.02 4.22
C GLU A 145 -18.68 -8.39 2.89
N PRO A 146 -19.54 -8.36 1.84
CA PRO A 146 -19.19 -7.74 0.57
C PRO A 146 -18.78 -6.27 0.73
N GLY A 147 -17.66 -5.90 0.11
CA GLY A 147 -17.10 -4.55 0.18
C GLY A 147 -16.05 -4.35 1.26
N PHE A 148 -15.81 -5.34 2.11
CA PHE A 148 -14.90 -5.26 3.26
C PHE A 148 -13.93 -6.45 3.29
N PRO A 149 -12.74 -6.28 3.94
CA PRO A 149 -11.90 -7.44 4.27
C PRO A 149 -12.63 -8.42 5.21
N PRO A 150 -12.26 -9.73 5.22
CA PRO A 150 -11.13 -10.32 4.48
C PRO A 150 -11.41 -10.47 2.99
N ILE A 151 -10.34 -10.32 2.20
CA ILE A 151 -10.41 -10.52 0.75
C ILE A 151 -9.50 -11.69 0.33
N LYS A 152 -9.95 -12.44 -0.69
CA LYS A 152 -9.16 -13.44 -1.38
C LYS A 152 -8.70 -12.88 -2.72
N ILE A 153 -7.45 -13.13 -3.06
CA ILE A 153 -6.84 -12.80 -4.34
C ILE A 153 -6.44 -14.10 -5.01
N GLU A 154 -6.79 -14.26 -6.27
CA GLU A 154 -6.40 -15.38 -7.13
C GLU A 154 -5.58 -14.85 -8.32
N PRO A 155 -4.80 -15.69 -9.01
CA PRO A 155 -4.02 -15.27 -10.16
C PRO A 155 -4.89 -14.53 -11.18
N ALA A 156 -4.43 -13.34 -11.59
CA ALA A 156 -5.13 -12.51 -12.58
C ALA A 156 -5.36 -13.25 -13.88
N THR A 157 -6.43 -12.90 -14.58
CA THR A 157 -6.68 -13.31 -15.94
C THR A 157 -5.88 -12.41 -16.92
N LYS A 158 -6.09 -12.63 -18.23
CA LYS A 158 -5.50 -11.75 -19.23
C LYS A 158 -5.97 -10.31 -18.99
N ILE A 159 -5.01 -9.39 -18.94
CA ILE A 159 -5.31 -7.96 -18.86
C ILE A 159 -6.04 -7.54 -20.14
N ASN A 160 -7.17 -6.90 -19.98
CA ASN A 160 -8.12 -6.61 -21.06
C ASN A 160 -8.32 -5.10 -21.30
N SER A 161 -7.67 -4.25 -20.52
CA SER A 161 -7.74 -2.80 -20.64
C SER A 161 -6.47 -2.12 -20.14
N ASP A 162 -6.08 -1.04 -20.81
CA ASP A 162 -5.04 -0.11 -20.39
C ASP A 162 -5.62 1.09 -19.60
N ILE A 163 -6.93 1.08 -19.34
CA ILE A 163 -7.63 2.12 -18.60
C ILE A 163 -8.35 1.49 -17.41
N VAL A 164 -8.12 2.06 -16.22
CA VAL A 164 -8.86 1.72 -15.01
C VAL A 164 -9.56 2.94 -14.46
N HIS A 165 -10.80 2.78 -14.05
CA HIS A 165 -11.60 3.79 -13.37
C HIS A 165 -11.57 3.55 -11.87
N VAL A 166 -11.38 4.62 -11.08
CA VAL A 166 -11.38 4.54 -9.62
C VAL A 166 -12.01 5.78 -9.02
N ARG A 167 -12.83 5.61 -8.00
CA ARG A 167 -13.41 6.72 -7.25
C ARG A 167 -12.36 7.47 -6.43
N GLY A 168 -12.24 8.78 -6.66
CA GLY A 168 -11.33 9.66 -5.94
C GLY A 168 -11.91 10.21 -4.63
N ASP A 169 -13.21 10.24 -4.49
CA ASP A 169 -13.97 10.84 -3.38
C ASP A 169 -14.11 9.91 -2.15
N VAL A 170 -13.59 8.69 -2.22
CA VAL A 170 -13.64 7.72 -1.12
C VAL A 170 -12.30 7.61 -0.40
N SER A 171 -11.21 7.41 -1.13
CA SER A 171 -9.87 7.28 -0.54
C SER A 171 -8.74 7.42 -1.56
N SER A 172 -7.79 8.32 -1.29
CA SER A 172 -6.54 8.41 -2.06
C SER A 172 -5.67 7.15 -1.98
N GLN A 173 -5.92 6.26 -1.02
CA GLN A 173 -5.20 4.98 -0.90
C GLN A 173 -5.54 4.03 -2.07
N PHE A 174 -6.72 4.13 -2.66
CA PHE A 174 -7.10 3.33 -3.82
C PHE A 174 -6.29 3.77 -5.04
N VAL A 175 -6.23 5.07 -5.30
CA VAL A 175 -5.41 5.64 -6.38
C VAL A 175 -3.92 5.30 -6.17
N SER A 176 -3.42 5.49 -4.94
CA SER A 176 -2.02 5.15 -4.61
C SER A 176 -1.70 3.67 -4.81
N GLY A 177 -2.62 2.77 -4.45
CA GLY A 177 -2.46 1.33 -4.66
C GLY A 177 -2.37 0.97 -6.15
N LEU A 178 -3.29 1.51 -6.97
CA LEU A 178 -3.30 1.32 -8.42
C LEU A 178 -2.02 1.88 -9.08
N LEU A 179 -1.56 3.07 -8.67
CA LEU A 179 -0.31 3.65 -9.17
C LEU A 179 0.88 2.72 -8.94
N MET A 180 1.08 2.24 -7.71
CA MET A 180 2.21 1.35 -7.39
C MET A 180 2.11 -0.01 -8.08
N ALA A 181 0.91 -0.50 -8.39
CA ALA A 181 0.69 -1.74 -9.13
C ALA A 181 0.72 -1.56 -10.66
N ALA A 182 0.62 -0.33 -11.18
CA ALA A 182 0.52 -0.06 -12.61
C ALA A 182 1.65 -0.70 -13.46
N PRO A 183 2.92 -0.71 -13.02
CA PRO A 183 3.98 -1.38 -13.75
C PRO A 183 3.80 -2.89 -13.87
N LEU A 184 3.08 -3.53 -12.93
CA LEU A 184 2.76 -4.96 -12.98
C LEU A 184 1.56 -5.25 -13.89
N ILE A 185 0.62 -4.30 -14.01
CA ILE A 185 -0.60 -4.42 -14.79
C ILE A 185 -0.31 -4.21 -16.27
N ALA A 186 0.42 -3.16 -16.61
CA ALA A 186 0.67 -2.76 -18.00
C ALA A 186 2.13 -2.31 -18.21
N PRO A 187 3.08 -3.26 -18.21
CA PRO A 187 4.51 -2.92 -18.19
C PRO A 187 5.01 -2.24 -19.47
N GLU A 188 4.40 -2.49 -20.61
CA GLU A 188 4.87 -1.96 -21.91
C GLU A 188 4.19 -0.66 -22.31
N GLN A 189 2.85 -0.62 -22.27
CA GLN A 189 2.05 0.52 -22.71
C GLN A 189 1.68 1.52 -21.62
N GLY A 190 1.93 1.16 -20.37
CA GLY A 190 1.48 1.91 -19.19
C GLY A 190 -0.02 1.74 -18.92
N LEU A 191 -0.45 2.16 -17.73
CA LEU A 191 -1.83 2.13 -17.26
C LEU A 191 -2.37 3.54 -17.08
N ARG A 192 -3.49 3.86 -17.70
CA ARG A 192 -4.21 5.11 -17.49
C ARG A 192 -5.20 4.96 -16.34
N ILE A 193 -4.98 5.70 -15.27
CA ILE A 193 -5.88 5.72 -14.11
C ILE A 193 -6.79 6.94 -14.23
N ARG A 194 -8.09 6.70 -14.47
CA ARG A 194 -9.13 7.73 -14.48
C ARG A 194 -9.76 7.83 -13.11
N ILE A 195 -9.75 9.04 -12.57
CA ILE A 195 -10.32 9.34 -11.27
C ILE A 195 -11.74 9.85 -11.50
N ASP A 196 -12.72 9.12 -10.98
CA ASP A 196 -14.11 9.51 -11.03
C ASP A 196 -14.46 10.31 -9.76
N GLY A 197 -15.06 11.49 -9.95
CA GLY A 197 -15.36 12.43 -8.88
C GLY A 197 -14.17 13.30 -8.46
N GLU A 198 -14.29 13.94 -7.30
CA GLU A 198 -13.25 14.80 -6.73
C GLU A 198 -12.15 13.96 -6.05
N LEU A 199 -10.88 14.26 -6.33
CA LEU A 199 -9.77 13.59 -5.67
C LEU A 199 -9.53 14.16 -4.27
N ILE A 200 -9.98 13.46 -3.25
CA ILE A 200 -9.67 13.81 -1.86
C ILE A 200 -8.23 13.44 -1.51
N SER A 201 -7.62 14.20 -0.59
CA SER A 201 -6.27 13.93 -0.09
C SER A 201 -5.22 13.79 -1.21
N SER A 202 -5.32 14.61 -2.26
CA SER A 202 -4.41 14.64 -3.42
C SER A 202 -2.91 14.67 -3.08
N PRO A 203 -2.45 15.30 -1.95
CA PRO A 203 -1.03 15.27 -1.59
C PRO A 203 -0.45 13.86 -1.44
N TYR A 204 -1.25 12.87 -1.02
CA TYR A 204 -0.77 11.48 -0.92
C TYR A 204 -0.61 10.79 -2.28
N VAL A 205 -1.39 11.20 -3.27
CA VAL A 205 -1.21 10.75 -4.66
C VAL A 205 0.08 11.32 -5.23
N SER A 206 0.28 12.64 -5.09
CA SER A 206 1.53 13.31 -5.51
C SER A 206 2.76 12.74 -4.83
N LEU A 207 2.67 12.42 -3.53
CA LEU A 207 3.72 11.74 -2.77
C LEU A 207 4.03 10.36 -3.37
N THR A 208 3.00 9.59 -3.75
CA THR A 208 3.18 8.28 -4.37
C THR A 208 3.89 8.40 -5.71
N CYS A 209 3.47 9.33 -6.58
CA CYS A 209 4.13 9.58 -7.87
C CYS A 209 5.61 9.92 -7.69
N ARG A 210 5.94 10.85 -6.79
CA ARG A 210 7.33 11.24 -6.51
C ARG A 210 8.18 10.09 -5.96
N LEU A 211 7.59 9.19 -5.16
CA LEU A 211 8.31 8.00 -4.71
C LEU A 211 8.54 7.02 -5.88
N MET A 212 7.53 6.77 -6.71
CA MET A 212 7.65 5.92 -7.89
C MET A 212 8.73 6.42 -8.86
N GLU A 213 8.82 7.73 -9.08
CA GLU A 213 9.89 8.37 -9.87
C GLU A 213 11.28 8.05 -9.32
N ARG A 214 11.45 8.00 -7.98
CA ARG A 214 12.73 7.62 -7.35
C ARG A 214 13.10 6.14 -7.59
N PHE A 215 12.10 5.30 -7.85
CA PHE A 215 12.28 3.89 -8.25
C PHE A 215 12.27 3.71 -9.77
N GLY A 216 12.41 4.79 -10.55
CA GLY A 216 12.57 4.74 -12.00
C GLY A 216 11.26 4.60 -12.80
N VAL A 217 10.10 4.75 -12.17
CA VAL A 217 8.80 4.68 -12.84
C VAL A 217 8.35 6.10 -13.22
N GLU A 218 8.19 6.36 -14.51
CA GLU A 218 7.65 7.64 -15.00
C GLU A 218 6.12 7.69 -14.80
N VAL A 219 5.65 8.75 -14.13
CA VAL A 219 4.22 9.04 -13.94
C VAL A 219 3.88 10.37 -14.59
N LYS A 220 2.92 10.35 -15.53
CA LYS A 220 2.48 11.54 -16.30
C LYS A 220 1.10 11.99 -15.88
#